data_802aeb9e05014cbe75d3482268538270
#
_entry.id   802aeb9e05014cbe75d3482268538270
#
_cell.length_a   1.000
_cell.length_b   1.000
_cell.length_c   1.000
_cell.angle_alpha   90.00
_cell.angle_beta   90.00
_cell.angle_gamma   90.00
#
_symmetry.space_group_name_H-M   'P 1'
#
loop_
_entity.id
_entity.type
_entity.pdbx_description
1 polymer ?
#
loop_
_entity_poly.entity_id
_entity_poly.type
_entity_poly.pdbx_seq_one_letter_code
_entity_poly.pdbx_strand_id
1 'polypeptide(L)'
;MRFEKWLGKNTESLVGKTVAISGSTGGLGKHICRYLAHLGASIVLLDRNRKRSEANKQALEEEFPGVCVSIVTLDLVDIFSVREATERLKEIAPDVFIHNAGAYSIPRCTSNSGYDNVYTINFASPYYMIRELAPAIREKGGRVVVVGSIAHNYSRIDESDVDFSRVHKASKVYGNAKRYLMFSLYELFEREEGISLAVTHPGITFTNITSHYPKLIFAIIKYPMKVIFMSAEKAALSVVKGLFEPTEYHEWHGPRIFNVWGLPKKSRLKTCTKEESKRISEISEKVYFDIKTRLT
;
A
#
# COMPACT_ATOMS: atom_id res chain seq x y z
N MET A 1 21.86 -1.07 11.25
CA MET A 1 20.93 -0.70 10.14
C MET A 1 21.33 0.65 9.56
N ARG A 2 21.25 0.86 8.23
CA ARG A 2 21.80 2.07 7.58
C ARG A 2 21.17 3.40 8.02
N PHE A 3 19.91 3.37 8.48
CA PHE A 3 19.14 4.58 8.83
C PHE A 3 18.81 4.68 10.34
N GLU A 4 19.55 4.05 11.21
CA GLU A 4 19.33 4.06 12.67
C GLU A 4 19.19 5.46 13.26
N LYS A 5 20.09 6.38 12.86
CA LYS A 5 20.03 7.77 13.32
C LYS A 5 18.74 8.49 12.90
N TRP A 6 18.20 8.15 11.72
CA TRP A 6 16.92 8.69 11.27
C TRP A 6 15.76 8.05 12.03
N LEU A 7 15.79 6.74 12.23
CA LEU A 7 14.79 6.01 13.02
C LEU A 7 14.73 6.58 14.44
N GLY A 8 15.82 6.66 15.16
CA GLY A 8 15.84 7.17 16.53
C GLY A 8 15.32 8.60 16.70
N LYS A 9 15.24 9.39 15.61
CA LYS A 9 14.67 10.75 15.62
C LYS A 9 13.22 10.84 15.18
N ASN A 10 12.72 9.85 14.46
CA ASN A 10 11.42 9.95 13.74
C ASN A 10 10.48 8.80 14.08
N THR A 11 10.88 7.88 14.97
CA THR A 11 10.06 6.72 15.32
C THR A 11 10.10 6.49 16.83
N GLU A 12 9.12 5.74 17.30
CA GLU A 12 9.00 5.27 18.67
C GLU A 12 9.00 3.74 18.68
N SER A 13 9.06 3.13 19.85
CA SER A 13 8.95 1.68 20.01
C SER A 13 7.57 1.18 19.58
N LEU A 14 7.54 0.03 18.89
CA LEU A 14 6.34 -0.70 18.54
C LEU A 14 6.16 -1.98 19.38
N VAL A 15 6.89 -2.10 20.49
CA VAL A 15 6.72 -3.22 21.43
C VAL A 15 5.28 -3.27 21.92
N GLY A 16 4.65 -4.46 21.86
CA GLY A 16 3.25 -4.66 22.19
C GLY A 16 2.25 -4.25 21.11
N LYS A 17 2.73 -3.75 19.97
CA LYS A 17 1.90 -3.39 18.81
C LYS A 17 1.92 -4.48 17.75
N THR A 18 0.77 -4.77 17.17
CA THR A 18 0.60 -5.69 16.03
C THR A 18 0.42 -4.89 14.75
N VAL A 19 1.30 -5.11 13.77
CA VAL A 19 1.27 -4.45 12.47
C VAL A 19 1.04 -5.47 11.36
N ALA A 20 -0.05 -5.35 10.64
CA ALA A 20 -0.34 -6.16 9.45
C ALA A 20 0.12 -5.43 8.18
N ILE A 21 0.80 -6.14 7.28
CA ILE A 21 1.31 -5.56 6.03
C ILE A 21 1.03 -6.43 4.82
N SER A 22 0.40 -5.86 3.78
CA SER A 22 0.23 -6.53 2.49
C SER A 22 1.45 -6.32 1.59
N GLY A 23 1.84 -7.37 0.83
CA GLY A 23 2.98 -7.31 -0.09
C GLY A 23 4.34 -7.30 0.62
N SER A 24 4.47 -8.04 1.71
CA SER A 24 5.66 -8.11 2.55
C SER A 24 6.89 -8.70 1.83
N THR A 25 6.67 -9.54 0.83
CA THR A 25 7.73 -10.24 0.07
C THR A 25 8.28 -9.44 -1.10
N GLY A 26 7.70 -8.27 -1.40
CA GLY A 26 8.18 -7.33 -2.41
C GLY A 26 9.43 -6.55 -1.95
N GLY A 27 10.12 -5.90 -2.91
CA GLY A 27 11.34 -5.15 -2.60
C GLY A 27 11.15 -4.07 -1.51
N LEU A 28 10.05 -3.31 -1.56
CA LEU A 28 9.70 -2.31 -0.54
C LEU A 28 9.24 -2.99 0.76
N GLY A 29 8.35 -3.99 0.65
CA GLY A 29 7.74 -4.68 1.79
C GLY A 29 8.76 -5.34 2.71
N LYS A 30 9.79 -5.98 2.17
CA LYS A 30 10.87 -6.58 2.97
C LYS A 30 11.57 -5.56 3.86
N HIS A 31 11.86 -4.38 3.34
CA HIS A 31 12.52 -3.33 4.13
C HIS A 31 11.57 -2.72 5.17
N ILE A 32 10.27 -2.59 4.84
CA ILE A 32 9.27 -2.17 5.84
C ILE A 32 9.24 -3.19 6.97
N CYS A 33 9.13 -4.50 6.69
CA CYS A 33 9.11 -5.55 7.70
C CYS A 33 10.36 -5.54 8.60
N ARG A 34 11.56 -5.30 8.02
CA ARG A 34 12.80 -5.17 8.80
C ARG A 34 12.77 -3.97 9.75
N TYR A 35 12.20 -2.83 9.32
CA TYR A 35 12.02 -1.68 10.22
C TYR A 35 10.99 -1.96 11.31
N LEU A 36 9.89 -2.63 11.00
CA LEU A 36 8.89 -3.04 11.99
C LEU A 36 9.50 -3.97 13.04
N ALA A 37 10.26 -4.99 12.62
CA ALA A 37 10.96 -5.91 13.52
C ALA A 37 11.99 -5.19 14.39
N HIS A 38 12.78 -4.28 13.81
CA HIS A 38 13.76 -3.45 14.55
C HIS A 38 13.09 -2.57 15.62
N LEU A 39 11.86 -2.10 15.36
CA LEU A 39 11.09 -1.30 16.31
C LEU A 39 10.30 -2.14 17.32
N GLY A 40 10.36 -3.47 17.25
CA GLY A 40 9.76 -4.40 18.20
C GLY A 40 8.31 -4.77 17.94
N ALA A 41 7.77 -4.53 16.74
CA ALA A 41 6.41 -4.90 16.40
C ALA A 41 6.22 -6.43 16.27
N SER A 42 5.04 -6.93 16.63
CA SER A 42 4.50 -8.19 16.11
C SER A 42 4.01 -7.96 14.68
N ILE A 43 4.37 -8.84 13.74
CA ILE A 43 4.13 -8.62 12.31
C ILE A 43 3.21 -9.69 11.73
N VAL A 44 2.18 -9.25 11.00
CA VAL A 44 1.33 -10.13 10.20
C VAL A 44 1.62 -9.90 8.72
N LEU A 45 2.22 -10.89 8.05
CA LEU A 45 2.55 -10.84 6.63
C LEU A 45 1.35 -11.28 5.80
N LEU A 46 0.92 -10.43 4.85
CA LEU A 46 -0.17 -10.74 3.94
C LEU A 46 0.35 -10.81 2.50
N ASP A 47 0.47 -12.01 1.96
CA ASP A 47 0.97 -12.26 0.61
C ASP A 47 0.26 -13.44 -0.03
N ARG A 48 0.20 -13.46 -1.37
CA ARG A 48 -0.38 -14.58 -2.12
C ARG A 48 0.52 -15.82 -2.19
N ASN A 49 1.83 -15.63 -2.07
CA ASN A 49 2.80 -16.72 -2.16
C ASN A 49 3.32 -17.11 -0.78
N ARG A 50 2.68 -18.11 -0.17
CA ARG A 50 3.01 -18.59 1.17
C ARG A 50 4.49 -18.98 1.32
N LYS A 51 5.08 -19.65 0.34
CA LYS A 51 6.50 -20.06 0.39
C LYS A 51 7.44 -18.85 0.49
N ARG A 52 7.14 -17.74 -0.20
CA ARG A 52 7.92 -16.50 -0.08
C ARG A 52 7.70 -15.82 1.27
N SER A 53 6.49 -15.89 1.80
CA SER A 53 6.20 -15.32 3.13
C SER A 53 6.92 -16.11 4.23
N GLU A 54 6.95 -17.44 4.16
CA GLU A 54 7.71 -18.28 5.11
C GLU A 54 9.21 -17.95 5.06
N ALA A 55 9.78 -17.81 3.86
CA ALA A 55 11.18 -17.40 3.72
C ALA A 55 11.45 -15.99 4.27
N ASN A 56 10.49 -15.05 4.13
CA ASN A 56 10.61 -13.70 4.68
C ASN A 56 10.47 -13.73 6.21
N LYS A 57 9.55 -14.53 6.75
CA LYS A 57 9.39 -14.76 8.17
C LYS A 57 10.69 -15.31 8.78
N GLN A 58 11.23 -16.39 8.23
CA GLN A 58 12.47 -16.99 8.70
C GLN A 58 13.62 -15.97 8.72
N ALA A 59 13.79 -15.19 7.65
CA ALA A 59 14.83 -14.17 7.59
C ALA A 59 14.66 -13.07 8.63
N LEU A 60 13.41 -12.71 8.98
CA LEU A 60 13.14 -11.75 10.05
C LEU A 60 13.42 -12.32 11.43
N GLU A 61 13.06 -13.57 11.71
CA GLU A 61 13.29 -14.26 12.97
C GLU A 61 14.79 -14.52 13.21
N GLU A 62 15.56 -14.80 12.14
CA GLU A 62 17.02 -14.93 12.20
C GLU A 62 17.71 -13.58 12.46
N GLU A 63 17.27 -12.50 11.80
CA GLU A 63 17.89 -11.17 11.94
C GLU A 63 17.47 -10.44 13.23
N PHE A 64 16.27 -10.69 13.74
CA PHE A 64 15.70 -10.04 14.93
C PHE A 64 15.16 -11.10 15.92
N PRO A 65 16.03 -11.68 16.76
CA PRO A 65 15.62 -12.69 17.74
C PRO A 65 14.50 -12.19 18.65
N GLY A 66 13.43 -12.98 18.75
CA GLY A 66 12.26 -12.64 19.56
C GLY A 66 11.15 -11.87 18.84
N VAL A 67 11.33 -11.51 17.54
CA VAL A 67 10.23 -10.96 16.75
C VAL A 67 9.12 -12.00 16.56
N CYS A 68 7.87 -11.58 16.77
CA CYS A 68 6.71 -12.42 16.49
C CYS A 68 6.21 -12.18 15.06
N VAL A 69 6.24 -13.20 14.20
CA VAL A 69 5.80 -13.09 12.80
C VAL A 69 4.76 -14.16 12.49
N SER A 70 3.59 -13.75 12.03
CA SER A 70 2.53 -14.63 11.52
C SER A 70 2.25 -14.36 10.05
N ILE A 71 1.56 -15.32 9.39
CA ILE A 71 1.28 -15.24 7.96
C ILE A 71 -0.22 -15.45 7.73
N VAL A 72 -0.81 -14.57 6.93
CA VAL A 72 -2.16 -14.70 6.38
C VAL A 72 -2.05 -14.69 4.86
N THR A 73 -2.61 -15.70 4.20
CA THR A 73 -2.61 -15.75 2.73
C THR A 73 -3.59 -14.71 2.20
N LEU A 74 -3.14 -13.92 1.22
CA LEU A 74 -3.94 -12.86 0.59
C LEU A 74 -3.62 -12.77 -0.90
N ASP A 75 -4.56 -13.13 -1.76
CA ASP A 75 -4.54 -12.79 -3.18
C ASP A 75 -5.53 -11.67 -3.47
N LEU A 76 -5.02 -10.47 -3.76
CA LEU A 76 -5.84 -9.27 -4.01
C LEU A 76 -6.65 -9.32 -5.31
N VAL A 77 -6.37 -10.27 -6.22
CA VAL A 77 -7.16 -10.45 -7.44
C VAL A 77 -8.41 -11.31 -7.20
N ASP A 78 -8.39 -12.10 -6.13
CA ASP A 78 -9.45 -13.00 -5.73
C ASP A 78 -10.23 -12.45 -4.52
N ILE A 79 -11.46 -11.98 -4.74
CA ILE A 79 -12.27 -11.38 -3.67
C ILE A 79 -12.63 -12.35 -2.55
N PHE A 80 -12.67 -13.67 -2.79
CA PHE A 80 -12.89 -14.65 -1.74
C PHE A 80 -11.69 -14.77 -0.82
N SER A 81 -10.47 -14.81 -1.39
CA SER A 81 -9.22 -14.72 -0.61
C SER A 81 -9.14 -13.41 0.18
N VAL A 82 -9.59 -12.30 -0.41
CA VAL A 82 -9.65 -10.99 0.25
C VAL A 82 -10.61 -11.03 1.46
N ARG A 83 -11.80 -11.62 1.32
CA ARG A 83 -12.76 -11.79 2.42
C ARG A 83 -12.16 -12.62 3.55
N GLU A 84 -11.61 -13.80 3.25
CA GLU A 84 -11.03 -14.70 4.25
C GLU A 84 -9.88 -14.03 5.02
N ALA A 85 -8.98 -13.36 4.30
CA ALA A 85 -7.89 -12.62 4.94
C ALA A 85 -8.40 -11.46 5.80
N THR A 86 -9.46 -10.78 5.37
CA THR A 86 -10.08 -9.69 6.13
C THR A 86 -10.72 -10.19 7.42
N GLU A 87 -11.49 -11.28 7.37
CA GLU A 87 -12.08 -11.88 8.59
C GLU A 87 -10.99 -12.34 9.56
N ARG A 88 -9.93 -12.96 9.04
CA ARG A 88 -8.79 -13.33 9.90
C ARG A 88 -8.11 -12.13 10.54
N LEU A 89 -7.99 -11.01 9.83
CA LEU A 89 -7.43 -9.76 10.38
C LEU A 89 -8.37 -9.11 11.40
N LYS A 90 -9.69 -9.23 11.27
CA LYS A 90 -10.64 -8.76 12.30
C LYS A 90 -10.41 -9.49 13.63
N GLU A 91 -10.17 -10.82 13.59
CA GLU A 91 -9.86 -11.62 14.79
C GLU A 91 -8.51 -11.21 15.41
N ILE A 92 -7.49 -10.96 14.60
CA ILE A 92 -6.16 -10.49 15.05
C ILE A 92 -6.24 -9.07 15.61
N ALA A 93 -7.11 -8.25 15.07
CA ALA A 93 -7.30 -6.83 15.40
C ALA A 93 -5.96 -6.07 15.45
N PRO A 94 -5.27 -5.85 14.32
CA PRO A 94 -3.98 -5.16 14.32
C PRO A 94 -4.12 -3.70 14.77
N ASP A 95 -3.08 -3.17 15.43
CA ASP A 95 -3.00 -1.73 15.75
C ASP A 95 -2.78 -0.89 14.49
N VAL A 96 -2.07 -1.45 13.50
CA VAL A 96 -1.80 -0.79 12.23
C VAL A 96 -1.99 -1.75 11.07
N PHE A 97 -2.69 -1.31 10.02
CA PHE A 97 -2.75 -2.00 8.74
C PHE A 97 -2.00 -1.21 7.67
N ILE A 98 -0.96 -1.82 7.08
CA ILE A 98 -0.18 -1.24 5.98
C ILE A 98 -0.61 -1.89 4.67
N HIS A 99 -1.29 -1.13 3.80
CA HIS A 99 -1.49 -1.57 2.43
C HIS A 99 -0.32 -1.13 1.54
N ASN A 100 0.61 -2.06 1.30
CA ASN A 100 1.79 -1.85 0.46
C ASN A 100 1.73 -2.63 -0.86
N ALA A 101 0.98 -3.73 -0.92
CA ALA A 101 0.84 -4.53 -2.14
C ALA A 101 0.31 -3.71 -3.32
N GLY A 102 0.74 -4.09 -4.51
CA GLY A 102 0.26 -3.49 -5.75
C GLY A 102 0.88 -4.18 -6.97
N ALA A 103 0.23 -4.04 -8.11
CA ALA A 103 0.69 -4.58 -9.39
C ALA A 103 0.66 -3.51 -10.48
N TYR A 104 1.70 -3.52 -11.31
CA TYR A 104 1.86 -2.62 -12.45
C TYR A 104 2.21 -3.40 -13.70
N SER A 105 1.59 -3.06 -14.84
CA SER A 105 1.91 -3.64 -16.15
C SER A 105 1.88 -5.18 -16.17
N ILE A 106 0.88 -5.77 -15.54
CA ILE A 106 0.60 -7.21 -15.60
C ILE A 106 -0.34 -7.51 -16.78
N PRO A 107 -0.41 -8.76 -17.26
CA PRO A 107 -1.43 -9.19 -18.20
C PRO A 107 -2.83 -8.84 -17.68
N ARG A 108 -3.63 -8.20 -18.52
CA ARG A 108 -4.95 -7.69 -18.17
C ARG A 108 -6.03 -8.77 -18.30
N CYS A 109 -6.90 -8.84 -17.32
CA CYS A 109 -8.09 -9.68 -17.34
C CYS A 109 -9.16 -9.09 -16.42
N THR A 110 -10.40 -9.49 -16.60
CA THR A 110 -11.46 -9.26 -15.61
C THR A 110 -11.27 -10.24 -14.46
N SER A 111 -11.23 -9.75 -13.23
CA SER A 111 -11.14 -10.57 -12.04
C SER A 111 -12.54 -11.06 -11.58
N ASN A 112 -12.61 -11.91 -10.56
CA ASN A 112 -13.88 -12.33 -9.98
C ASN A 112 -14.61 -11.22 -9.20
N SER A 113 -13.97 -10.06 -9.03
CA SER A 113 -14.64 -8.84 -8.58
C SER A 113 -15.53 -8.20 -9.64
N GLY A 114 -15.44 -8.64 -10.89
CA GLY A 114 -16.11 -8.03 -12.05
C GLY A 114 -15.36 -6.85 -12.65
N TYR A 115 -14.27 -6.40 -12.04
CA TYR A 115 -13.43 -5.29 -12.48
C TYR A 115 -12.10 -5.78 -13.09
N ASP A 116 -11.43 -4.87 -13.80
CA ASP A 116 -10.06 -5.11 -14.25
C ASP A 116 -9.13 -5.50 -13.10
N ASN A 117 -8.25 -6.47 -13.34
CA ASN A 117 -7.36 -7.02 -12.30
C ASN A 117 -6.36 -5.99 -11.73
N VAL A 118 -5.89 -5.01 -12.51
CA VAL A 118 -5.01 -3.94 -12.00
C VAL A 118 -5.79 -3.00 -11.08
N TYR A 119 -7.04 -2.68 -11.45
CA TYR A 119 -7.94 -1.88 -10.61
C TYR A 119 -8.31 -2.64 -9.33
N THR A 120 -8.63 -3.93 -9.44
CA THR A 120 -8.96 -4.80 -8.31
C THR A 120 -7.81 -4.86 -7.30
N ILE A 121 -6.59 -5.18 -7.75
CA ILE A 121 -5.41 -5.33 -6.87
C ILE A 121 -5.02 -4.00 -6.22
N ASN A 122 -5.08 -2.88 -6.93
CA ASN A 122 -4.55 -1.61 -6.45
C ASN A 122 -5.58 -0.70 -5.78
N PHE A 123 -6.88 -1.01 -5.91
CA PHE A 123 -7.94 -0.20 -5.33
C PHE A 123 -9.10 -1.01 -4.77
N ALA A 124 -9.84 -1.80 -5.58
CA ALA A 124 -11.14 -2.32 -5.15
C ALA A 124 -11.02 -3.27 -3.95
N SER A 125 -10.11 -4.25 -4.00
CA SER A 125 -9.83 -5.18 -2.89
C SER A 125 -9.24 -4.48 -1.65
N PRO A 126 -8.21 -3.61 -1.77
CA PRO A 126 -7.72 -2.85 -0.62
C PRO A 126 -8.77 -1.92 -0.01
N TYR A 127 -9.60 -1.28 -0.80
CA TYR A 127 -10.66 -0.41 -0.29
C TYR A 127 -11.70 -1.22 0.51
N TYR A 128 -12.13 -2.38 -0.02
CA TYR A 128 -12.99 -3.31 0.71
C TYR A 128 -12.36 -3.73 2.05
N MET A 129 -11.10 -4.20 2.02
CA MET A 129 -10.41 -4.62 3.26
C MET A 129 -10.34 -3.49 4.30
N ILE A 130 -9.95 -2.29 3.88
CA ILE A 130 -9.81 -1.14 4.79
C ILE A 130 -11.16 -0.77 5.39
N ARG A 131 -12.23 -0.76 4.59
CA ARG A 131 -13.60 -0.51 5.08
C ARG A 131 -14.02 -1.52 6.13
N GLU A 132 -13.78 -2.81 5.88
CA GLU A 132 -14.16 -3.90 6.79
C GLU A 132 -13.29 -3.96 8.05
N LEU A 133 -12.02 -3.52 7.97
CA LEU A 133 -11.09 -3.52 9.11
C LEU A 133 -11.17 -2.25 9.97
N ALA A 134 -11.66 -1.15 9.42
CA ALA A 134 -11.68 0.14 10.11
C ALA A 134 -12.31 0.08 11.51
N PRO A 135 -13.44 -0.61 11.77
CA PRO A 135 -13.99 -0.73 13.11
C PRO A 135 -13.03 -1.35 14.12
N ALA A 136 -12.41 -2.49 13.79
CA ALA A 136 -11.49 -3.21 14.68
C ALA A 136 -10.20 -2.42 14.97
N ILE A 137 -9.69 -1.69 13.97
CA ILE A 137 -8.52 -0.82 14.12
C ILE A 137 -8.87 0.41 14.97
N ARG A 138 -10.09 0.97 14.80
CA ARG A 138 -10.60 2.11 15.57
C ARG A 138 -10.67 1.81 17.06
N GLU A 139 -11.14 0.64 17.47
CA GLU A 139 -11.23 0.23 18.87
C GLU A 139 -9.88 0.32 19.60
N LYS A 140 -8.78 0.27 18.85
CA LYS A 140 -7.40 0.41 19.38
C LYS A 140 -6.82 1.81 19.20
N GLY A 141 -7.59 2.78 18.70
CA GLY A 141 -7.05 4.09 18.32
C GLY A 141 -5.96 3.98 17.26
N GLY A 142 -6.10 2.98 16.37
CA GLY A 142 -5.06 2.55 15.47
C GLY A 142 -4.97 3.36 14.17
N ARG A 143 -4.25 2.80 13.19
CA ARG A 143 -3.93 3.51 11.95
C ARG A 143 -3.95 2.63 10.71
N VAL A 144 -4.41 3.22 9.61
CA VAL A 144 -4.23 2.67 8.26
C VAL A 144 -3.13 3.46 7.54
N VAL A 145 -2.15 2.74 6.98
CA VAL A 145 -1.07 3.31 6.16
C VAL A 145 -1.19 2.76 4.76
N VAL A 146 -1.28 3.62 3.75
CA VAL A 146 -1.40 3.17 2.35
C VAL A 146 -0.26 3.69 1.49
N VAL A 147 0.23 2.82 0.61
CA VAL A 147 1.25 3.19 -0.37
C VAL A 147 0.57 3.70 -1.64
N GLY A 148 0.52 5.02 -1.76
CA GLY A 148 0.10 5.75 -2.95
C GLY A 148 1.20 5.81 -4.02
N SER A 149 0.95 6.58 -5.07
CA SER A 149 1.90 6.75 -6.18
C SER A 149 1.72 8.09 -6.88
N ILE A 150 2.82 8.69 -7.37
CA ILE A 150 2.74 9.85 -8.27
C ILE A 150 1.97 9.53 -9.57
N ALA A 151 1.82 8.24 -9.88
CA ALA A 151 1.07 7.80 -11.05
C ALA A 151 -0.41 8.23 -11.02
N HIS A 152 -0.97 8.56 -9.84
CA HIS A 152 -2.32 9.13 -9.73
C HIS A 152 -2.51 10.40 -10.59
N ASN A 153 -1.41 11.08 -10.96
CA ASN A 153 -1.43 12.23 -11.85
C ASN A 153 -1.60 11.89 -13.34
N TYR A 154 -1.42 10.63 -13.71
CA TYR A 154 -1.47 10.20 -15.12
C TYR A 154 -2.88 9.98 -15.65
N SER A 155 -3.88 10.03 -14.77
CA SER A 155 -5.27 9.78 -15.10
C SER A 155 -6.21 10.77 -14.42
N ARG A 156 -7.36 10.97 -15.04
CA ARG A 156 -8.56 11.52 -14.41
C ARG A 156 -9.60 10.42 -14.38
N ILE A 157 -10.58 10.54 -13.49
CA ILE A 157 -11.68 9.58 -13.43
C ILE A 157 -12.49 9.62 -14.72
N ASP A 158 -12.99 8.44 -15.12
CA ASP A 158 -13.96 8.27 -16.20
C ASP A 158 -15.10 7.42 -15.65
N GLU A 159 -16.27 8.01 -15.48
CA GLU A 159 -17.44 7.32 -14.93
C GLU A 159 -18.01 6.27 -15.87
N SER A 160 -17.71 6.38 -17.17
CA SER A 160 -18.12 5.39 -18.17
C SER A 160 -17.19 4.19 -18.27
N ASP A 161 -15.99 4.27 -17.68
CA ASP A 161 -14.95 3.24 -17.66
C ASP A 161 -14.16 3.32 -16.33
N VAL A 162 -14.85 3.06 -15.23
CA VAL A 162 -14.36 3.28 -13.85
C VAL A 162 -13.04 2.57 -13.56
N ASP A 163 -12.88 1.34 -14.05
CA ASP A 163 -11.70 0.50 -13.86
C ASP A 163 -10.67 0.62 -15.00
N PHE A 164 -10.93 1.48 -15.98
CA PHE A 164 -10.10 1.63 -17.20
C PHE A 164 -9.88 0.31 -17.95
N SER A 165 -10.90 -0.55 -17.97
CA SER A 165 -10.86 -1.83 -18.71
C SER A 165 -10.64 -1.62 -20.21
N ARG A 166 -11.12 -0.52 -20.78
CA ARG A 166 -10.94 -0.12 -22.19
C ARG A 166 -9.63 0.63 -22.48
N VAL A 167 -8.85 0.99 -21.43
CA VAL A 167 -7.60 1.74 -21.60
C VAL A 167 -6.41 0.79 -21.64
N HIS A 168 -5.59 0.86 -22.69
CA HIS A 168 -4.44 -0.04 -22.88
C HIS A 168 -3.14 0.45 -22.20
N LYS A 169 -2.98 1.75 -21.96
CA LYS A 169 -1.76 2.31 -21.39
C LYS A 169 -1.63 1.98 -19.90
N ALA A 170 -0.74 1.04 -19.56
CA ALA A 170 -0.54 0.54 -18.19
C ALA A 170 -0.37 1.65 -17.13
N SER A 171 0.36 2.74 -17.45
CA SER A 171 0.55 3.85 -16.52
C SER A 171 -0.74 4.61 -16.22
N LYS A 172 -1.67 4.69 -17.17
CA LYS A 172 -2.99 5.31 -16.96
C LYS A 172 -3.88 4.43 -16.09
N VAL A 173 -3.92 3.12 -16.40
CA VAL A 173 -4.73 2.16 -15.64
C VAL A 173 -4.28 2.08 -14.18
N TYR A 174 -2.98 1.92 -13.96
CA TYR A 174 -2.41 1.93 -12.62
C TYR A 174 -2.61 3.29 -11.91
N GLY A 175 -2.43 4.39 -12.65
CA GLY A 175 -2.64 5.74 -12.14
C GLY A 175 -4.09 5.97 -11.70
N ASN A 176 -5.06 5.47 -12.47
CA ASN A 176 -6.47 5.50 -12.13
C ASN A 176 -6.74 4.76 -10.81
N ALA A 177 -6.31 3.51 -10.68
CA ALA A 177 -6.49 2.72 -9.46
C ALA A 177 -5.85 3.40 -8.22
N LYS A 178 -4.63 3.96 -8.36
CA LYS A 178 -3.99 4.71 -7.27
C LYS A 178 -4.69 6.02 -6.93
N ARG A 179 -5.32 6.67 -7.93
CA ARG A 179 -6.13 7.85 -7.71
C ARG A 179 -7.37 7.51 -6.89
N TYR A 180 -8.10 6.45 -7.28
CA TYR A 180 -9.23 5.97 -6.50
C TYR A 180 -8.83 5.61 -5.07
N LEU A 181 -7.77 4.81 -4.86
CA LEU A 181 -7.33 4.41 -3.52
C LEU A 181 -7.05 5.62 -2.61
N MET A 182 -6.27 6.58 -3.09
CA MET A 182 -5.84 7.69 -2.26
C MET A 182 -6.99 8.62 -1.91
N PHE A 183 -7.76 9.06 -2.90
CA PHE A 183 -8.77 10.10 -2.69
C PHE A 183 -10.06 9.57 -2.09
N SER A 184 -10.43 8.31 -2.30
CA SER A 184 -11.53 7.68 -1.55
C SER A 184 -11.22 7.54 -0.06
N LEU A 185 -9.99 7.20 0.28
CA LEU A 185 -9.59 7.06 1.68
C LEU A 185 -9.49 8.41 2.40
N TYR A 186 -9.08 9.49 1.75
CA TYR A 186 -9.15 10.81 2.37
C TYR A 186 -10.61 11.19 2.72
N GLU A 187 -11.56 10.95 1.82
CA GLU A 187 -12.98 11.22 2.09
C GLU A 187 -13.55 10.32 3.19
N LEU A 188 -13.14 9.04 3.19
CA LEU A 188 -13.57 8.09 4.21
C LEU A 188 -13.08 8.52 5.60
N PHE A 189 -11.78 8.79 5.73
CA PHE A 189 -11.16 9.07 7.02
C PHE A 189 -11.33 10.50 7.51
N GLU A 190 -11.74 11.45 6.65
CA GLU A 190 -12.14 12.79 7.11
C GLU A 190 -13.33 12.74 8.07
N ARG A 191 -14.15 11.70 8.00
CA ARG A 191 -15.38 11.53 8.80
C ARG A 191 -15.26 10.53 9.93
N GLU A 192 -14.10 9.88 10.04
CA GLU A 192 -13.87 8.79 10.98
C GLU A 192 -13.08 9.27 12.21
N GLU A 193 -13.68 9.18 13.40
CA GLU A 193 -13.00 9.45 14.66
C GLU A 193 -12.39 8.17 15.24
N GLY A 194 -11.32 8.30 16.02
CA GLY A 194 -10.66 7.17 16.71
C GLY A 194 -9.77 6.30 15.82
N ILE A 195 -9.66 6.60 14.54
CA ILE A 195 -8.75 5.93 13.59
C ILE A 195 -8.06 6.97 12.72
N SER A 196 -6.80 6.75 12.37
CA SER A 196 -6.05 7.69 11.53
C SER A 196 -5.56 7.09 10.22
N LEU A 197 -5.39 7.94 9.19
CA LEU A 197 -4.86 7.58 7.88
C LEU A 197 -3.47 8.19 7.69
N ALA A 198 -2.56 7.42 7.08
CA ALA A 198 -1.36 7.96 6.51
C ALA A 198 -1.21 7.51 5.04
N VAL A 199 -1.27 8.45 4.12
CA VAL A 199 -0.96 8.21 2.71
C VAL A 199 0.53 8.44 2.50
N THR A 200 1.21 7.47 1.90
CA THR A 200 2.67 7.50 1.73
C THR A 200 3.05 7.26 0.28
N HIS A 201 4.19 7.78 -0.13
CA HIS A 201 4.75 7.55 -1.45
C HIS A 201 6.24 7.21 -1.36
N PRO A 202 6.68 6.06 -1.91
CA PRO A 202 8.05 5.60 -1.76
C PRO A 202 9.05 6.33 -2.69
N GLY A 203 8.57 7.23 -3.56
CA GLY A 203 9.37 7.78 -4.65
C GLY A 203 9.46 6.82 -5.84
N ILE A 204 10.39 7.10 -6.75
CA ILE A 204 10.68 6.20 -7.86
C ILE A 204 11.76 5.21 -7.41
N THR A 205 11.37 3.96 -7.20
CA THR A 205 12.24 2.91 -6.69
C THR A 205 12.48 1.84 -7.74
N PHE A 206 13.67 1.26 -7.70
CA PHE A 206 14.00 0.09 -8.47
C PHE A 206 13.44 -1.15 -7.75
N THR A 207 12.18 -1.46 -8.03
CA THR A 207 11.49 -2.64 -7.50
C THR A 207 11.09 -3.57 -8.65
N ASN A 208 10.50 -4.71 -8.34
CA ASN A 208 10.01 -5.67 -9.35
C ASN A 208 9.01 -5.09 -10.38
N ILE A 209 8.55 -3.85 -10.18
CA ILE A 209 7.77 -3.08 -11.15
C ILE A 209 8.54 -2.92 -12.49
N THR A 210 9.87 -2.94 -12.44
CA THR A 210 10.74 -2.82 -13.64
C THR A 210 11.14 -4.16 -14.26
N SER A 211 10.71 -5.29 -13.72
CA SER A 211 11.10 -6.64 -14.16
C SER A 211 10.57 -7.02 -15.57
N HIS A 212 9.66 -6.23 -16.12
CA HIS A 212 9.04 -6.49 -17.44
C HIS A 212 9.78 -5.85 -18.63
N TYR A 213 10.91 -5.15 -18.41
CA TYR A 213 11.73 -4.66 -19.51
C TYR A 213 12.54 -5.79 -20.14
N PRO A 214 12.71 -5.80 -21.50
CA PRO A 214 13.57 -6.77 -22.17
C PRO A 214 14.98 -6.76 -21.56
N LYS A 215 15.55 -7.95 -21.34
CA LYS A 215 16.85 -8.13 -20.61
C LYS A 215 17.98 -7.26 -21.16
N LEU A 216 18.02 -7.03 -22.49
CA LEU A 216 19.04 -6.22 -23.14
C LEU A 216 18.92 -4.73 -22.81
N ILE A 217 17.69 -4.21 -22.86
CA ILE A 217 17.37 -2.82 -22.47
C ILE A 217 17.67 -2.61 -20.99
N PHE A 218 17.30 -3.60 -20.17
CA PHE A 218 17.55 -3.58 -18.73
C PHE A 218 19.04 -3.52 -18.38
N ALA A 219 19.89 -4.24 -19.11
CA ALA A 219 21.35 -4.23 -18.90
C ALA A 219 21.99 -2.85 -19.16
N ILE A 220 21.51 -2.14 -20.19
CA ILE A 220 22.03 -0.81 -20.57
C ILE A 220 21.53 0.27 -19.60
N ILE A 221 20.26 0.19 -19.15
CA ILE A 221 19.63 1.19 -18.29
C ILE A 221 19.94 0.97 -16.79
N LYS A 222 20.37 -0.22 -16.41
CA LYS A 222 20.58 -0.62 -15.00
C LYS A 222 21.59 0.29 -14.26
N TYR A 223 22.64 0.74 -14.93
CA TYR A 223 23.67 1.59 -14.31
C TYR A 223 23.20 3.03 -14.06
N PRO A 224 22.72 3.79 -15.06
CA PRO A 224 22.15 5.11 -14.81
C PRO A 224 20.90 5.06 -13.93
N MET A 225 20.09 4.00 -14.00
CA MET A 225 18.92 3.85 -13.14
C MET A 225 19.30 3.69 -11.67
N LYS A 226 20.40 3.03 -11.30
CA LYS A 226 20.87 2.96 -9.91
C LYS A 226 21.19 4.31 -9.29
N VAL A 227 21.57 5.29 -10.08
CA VAL A 227 21.86 6.67 -9.65
C VAL A 227 20.56 7.48 -9.55
N ILE A 228 19.60 7.23 -10.44
CA ILE A 228 18.34 7.97 -10.54
C ILE A 228 17.29 7.43 -9.56
N PHE A 229 17.29 6.12 -9.28
CA PHE A 229 16.27 5.49 -8.44
C PHE A 229 16.72 5.38 -6.98
N MET A 230 15.81 5.63 -6.06
CA MET A 230 16.05 5.43 -4.64
C MET A 230 16.14 3.94 -4.31
N SER A 231 17.03 3.58 -3.37
CA SER A 231 17.03 2.22 -2.81
C SER A 231 15.69 1.92 -2.13
N ALA A 232 15.22 0.69 -2.23
CA ALA A 232 13.99 0.26 -1.56
C ALA A 232 14.06 0.45 -0.04
N GLU A 233 15.24 0.27 0.57
CA GLU A 233 15.49 0.53 1.98
C GLU A 233 15.19 2.00 2.36
N LYS A 234 15.69 2.96 1.58
CA LYS A 234 15.44 4.39 1.81
C LYS A 234 13.99 4.77 1.52
N ALA A 235 13.41 4.20 0.48
CA ALA A 235 12.02 4.41 0.08
C ALA A 235 11.01 3.93 1.15
N ALA A 236 11.33 2.86 1.86
CA ALA A 236 10.53 2.34 2.96
C ALA A 236 10.38 3.33 4.13
N LEU A 237 11.31 4.27 4.28
CA LEU A 237 11.22 5.30 5.33
C LEU A 237 9.98 6.19 5.21
N SER A 238 9.44 6.41 3.99
CA SER A 238 8.19 7.14 3.83
C SER A 238 7.01 6.41 4.47
N VAL A 239 6.97 5.09 4.33
CA VAL A 239 5.95 4.23 4.95
C VAL A 239 6.14 4.19 6.47
N VAL A 240 7.39 4.02 6.92
CA VAL A 240 7.73 4.06 8.36
C VAL A 240 7.33 5.38 8.99
N LYS A 241 7.55 6.53 8.31
CA LYS A 241 7.08 7.83 8.81
C LYS A 241 5.56 7.86 8.98
N GLY A 242 4.81 7.28 8.06
CA GLY A 242 3.36 7.17 8.14
C GLY A 242 2.85 6.36 9.34
N LEU A 243 3.67 5.44 9.91
CA LEU A 243 3.30 4.73 11.13
C LEU A 243 3.17 5.66 12.35
N PHE A 244 3.96 6.71 12.40
CA PHE A 244 4.06 7.61 13.56
C PHE A 244 3.40 8.98 13.33
N GLU A 245 3.27 9.39 12.07
CA GLU A 245 2.69 10.69 11.71
C GLU A 245 1.56 10.48 10.70
N PRO A 246 0.29 10.71 11.09
CA PRO A 246 -0.84 10.67 10.16
C PRO A 246 -0.75 11.80 9.15
N THR A 247 -1.45 11.64 8.03
CA THR A 247 -1.60 12.69 7.03
C THR A 247 -3.00 13.30 7.13
N GLU A 248 -3.07 14.60 6.97
CA GLU A 248 -4.33 15.30 6.85
C GLU A 248 -4.93 15.12 5.45
N TYR A 249 -6.12 15.67 5.26
CA TYR A 249 -6.81 15.62 3.98
C TYR A 249 -5.94 16.18 2.84
N HIS A 250 -5.77 15.36 1.80
CA HIS A 250 -4.89 15.64 0.65
C HIS A 250 -3.41 15.88 1.00
N GLU A 251 -2.90 15.24 2.05
CA GLU A 251 -1.47 15.21 2.34
C GLU A 251 -0.88 13.80 2.16
N TRP A 252 0.43 13.72 1.95
CA TRP A 252 1.17 12.48 1.96
C TRP A 252 2.59 12.62 2.49
N HIS A 253 3.18 11.52 2.91
CA HIS A 253 4.60 11.41 3.17
C HIS A 253 5.31 10.88 1.92
N GLY A 254 6.14 11.71 1.31
CA GLY A 254 6.92 11.35 0.14
C GLY A 254 8.35 11.87 0.22
N PRO A 255 9.23 11.47 -0.72
CA PRO A 255 10.59 12.00 -0.79
C PRO A 255 10.62 13.52 -0.97
N ARG A 256 11.51 14.19 -0.23
CA ARG A 256 11.57 15.67 -0.14
C ARG A 256 11.81 16.36 -1.48
N ILE A 257 12.59 15.76 -2.38
CA ILE A 257 13.01 16.35 -3.65
C ILE A 257 12.06 15.84 -4.74
N PHE A 258 11.17 16.71 -5.23
CA PHE A 258 10.20 16.45 -6.30
C PHE A 258 9.35 15.19 -6.14
N ASN A 259 9.14 14.71 -4.89
CA ASN A 259 8.49 13.43 -4.60
C ASN A 259 9.18 12.21 -5.25
N VAL A 260 10.42 12.34 -5.65
CA VAL A 260 11.22 11.30 -6.31
C VAL A 260 12.38 10.86 -5.43
N TRP A 261 13.04 11.80 -4.75
CA TRP A 261 14.31 11.59 -4.08
C TRP A 261 14.38 12.21 -2.68
N GLY A 262 15.15 11.59 -1.80
CA GLY A 262 15.46 12.15 -0.48
C GLY A 262 14.81 11.43 0.69
N LEU A 263 14.93 12.00 1.88
CA LEU A 263 14.24 11.55 3.09
C LEU A 263 12.77 11.96 3.05
N PRO A 264 11.88 11.27 3.80
CA PRO A 264 10.46 11.59 3.82
C PRO A 264 10.18 13.01 4.28
N LYS A 265 9.25 13.65 3.59
CA LYS A 265 8.65 14.94 3.96
C LYS A 265 7.14 14.88 3.75
N LYS A 266 6.38 15.45 4.66
CA LYS A 266 4.95 15.68 4.47
C LYS A 266 4.73 16.79 3.45
N SER A 267 3.84 16.58 2.50
CA SER A 267 3.51 17.57 1.47
C SER A 267 2.06 17.44 1.03
N ARG A 268 1.47 18.56 0.61
CA ARG A 268 0.08 18.62 0.16
C ARG A 268 -0.05 18.25 -1.31
N LEU A 269 -1.06 17.46 -1.62
CA LEU A 269 -1.48 17.12 -2.97
C LEU A 269 -2.43 18.18 -3.52
N LYS A 270 -2.11 18.71 -4.70
CA LYS A 270 -2.94 19.70 -5.43
C LYS A 270 -3.54 19.13 -6.72
N THR A 271 -3.61 17.81 -6.82
CA THR A 271 -3.86 17.09 -8.07
C THR A 271 -5.28 16.57 -8.20
N CYS A 272 -6.09 16.78 -7.16
CA CYS A 272 -7.50 16.44 -7.11
C CYS A 272 -8.26 17.59 -6.45
N THR A 273 -9.37 18.01 -7.03
CA THR A 273 -10.26 18.99 -6.38
C THR A 273 -11.13 18.30 -5.33
N LYS A 274 -11.76 19.09 -4.46
CA LYS A 274 -12.67 18.54 -3.44
C LYS A 274 -13.89 17.89 -4.07
N GLU A 275 -14.39 18.43 -5.18
CA GLU A 275 -15.52 17.90 -5.95
C GLU A 275 -15.16 16.55 -6.59
N GLU A 276 -13.96 16.47 -7.21
CA GLU A 276 -13.48 15.21 -7.80
C GLU A 276 -13.26 14.15 -6.73
N SER A 277 -12.70 14.52 -5.56
CA SER A 277 -12.49 13.61 -4.44
C SER A 277 -13.81 13.03 -3.91
N LYS A 278 -14.84 13.87 -3.73
CA LYS A 278 -16.19 13.42 -3.36
C LYS A 278 -16.77 12.46 -4.40
N ARG A 279 -16.60 12.79 -5.68
CA ARG A 279 -17.09 11.92 -6.77
C ARG A 279 -16.38 10.57 -6.77
N ILE A 280 -15.07 10.56 -6.54
CA ILE A 280 -14.28 9.32 -6.36
C ILE A 280 -14.87 8.52 -5.17
N SER A 281 -15.17 9.16 -4.06
CA SER A 281 -15.73 8.49 -2.88
C SER A 281 -17.10 7.86 -3.18
N GLU A 282 -18.00 8.57 -3.85
CA GLU A 282 -19.31 8.05 -4.24
C GLU A 282 -19.22 6.80 -5.13
N ILE A 283 -18.29 6.81 -6.10
CA ILE A 283 -18.04 5.66 -6.96
C ILE A 283 -17.41 4.52 -6.15
N SER A 284 -16.49 4.83 -5.23
CA SER A 284 -15.82 3.84 -4.39
C SER A 284 -16.80 3.12 -3.47
N GLU A 285 -17.82 3.81 -2.96
CA GLU A 285 -18.91 3.18 -2.21
C GLU A 285 -19.70 2.18 -3.06
N LYS A 286 -19.99 2.52 -4.31
CA LYS A 286 -20.66 1.58 -5.24
C LYS A 286 -19.81 0.35 -5.49
N VAL A 287 -18.49 0.52 -5.71
CA VAL A 287 -17.55 -0.59 -5.89
C VAL A 287 -17.49 -1.48 -4.63
N TYR A 288 -17.48 -0.88 -3.43
CA TYR A 288 -17.51 -1.63 -2.18
C TYR A 288 -18.77 -2.48 -2.05
N PHE A 289 -19.95 -1.92 -2.28
CA PHE A 289 -21.21 -2.65 -2.21
C PHE A 289 -21.34 -3.72 -3.28
N ASP A 290 -20.82 -3.47 -4.49
CA ASP A 290 -20.79 -4.46 -5.57
C ASP A 290 -19.93 -5.69 -5.19
N ILE A 291 -18.74 -5.46 -4.63
CA ILE A 291 -17.91 -6.55 -4.10
C ILE A 291 -18.64 -7.28 -2.98
N LYS A 292 -19.25 -6.57 -2.05
CA LYS A 292 -19.96 -7.18 -0.92
C LYS A 292 -21.11 -8.07 -1.39
N THR A 293 -21.86 -7.64 -2.39
CA THR A 293 -22.93 -8.43 -3.00
C THR A 293 -22.41 -9.71 -3.68
N ARG A 294 -21.23 -9.66 -4.31
CA ARG A 294 -20.61 -10.85 -4.95
C ARG A 294 -20.05 -11.85 -3.94
N LEU A 295 -19.86 -11.43 -2.69
CA LEU A 295 -19.35 -12.27 -1.61
C LEU A 295 -20.45 -12.93 -0.79
N THR A 296 -21.71 -12.50 -0.94
CA THR A 296 -22.90 -13.16 -0.37
C THR A 296 -23.35 -14.32 -1.24
#